data_71364abcd00ddfd4990a443e3400f78d
#
_entry.id   71364abcd00ddfd4990a443e3400f78d
#
_cell.length_a   1.000
_cell.length_b   1.000
_cell.length_c   1.000
_cell.angle_alpha   90.00
_cell.angle_beta   90.00
_cell.angle_gamma   90.00
#
_symmetry.space_group_name_H-M   'P 1'
#
loop_
_entity.id
_entity.type
_entity.pdbx_description
1 polymer ?
#
loop_
_entity_poly.entity_id
_entity_poly.type
_entity_poly.pdbx_seq_one_letter_code
_entity_poly.pdbx_strand_id
1 'polypeptide(L)'
;MKERILEVAAQLIGQYGLRKFTLDEIARELKISKKTIYQHFDSKEAIVRAYFETALIMDQKSVREHLGASRTLAEKVHATIFSEHDFCIPVSVIQEAKLFYPDVYKEVERCKQFKIDTLASIIKEGIASGSIQASIHLSLLSALCEKIADIVTDYDFLIDSKLTAHEAIDEFVSIILKGILN
;
A
#
# COMPACT_ATOMS: atom_id res chain seq x y z
N MET A 1 -14.71 -5.26 -20.06
CA MET A 1 -15.30 -6.31 -19.19
C MET A 1 -14.33 -6.71 -18.08
N LYS A 2 -13.05 -6.98 -18.38
CA LYS A 2 -12.04 -7.35 -17.39
C LYS A 2 -11.96 -6.32 -16.24
N GLU A 3 -11.91 -5.03 -16.54
CA GLU A 3 -11.89 -3.94 -15.56
C GLU A 3 -13.14 -3.94 -14.66
N ARG A 4 -14.33 -4.07 -15.24
CA ARG A 4 -15.57 -4.13 -14.45
C ARG A 4 -15.63 -5.33 -13.50
N ILE A 5 -15.04 -6.47 -13.90
CA ILE A 5 -14.92 -7.64 -13.01
C ILE A 5 -13.99 -7.31 -11.84
N LEU A 6 -12.86 -6.62 -12.09
CA LEU A 6 -11.92 -6.21 -11.05
C LEU A 6 -12.50 -5.16 -10.10
N GLU A 7 -13.26 -4.18 -10.61
CA GLU A 7 -13.93 -3.17 -9.79
C GLU A 7 -14.92 -3.81 -8.80
N VAL A 8 -15.79 -4.71 -9.31
CA VAL A 8 -16.73 -5.44 -8.44
C VAL A 8 -15.98 -6.37 -7.48
N ALA A 9 -14.92 -7.04 -7.94
CA ALA A 9 -14.10 -7.89 -7.07
C ALA A 9 -13.45 -7.05 -5.96
N ALA A 10 -12.91 -5.86 -6.26
CA ALA A 10 -12.33 -4.96 -5.27
C ALA A 10 -13.35 -4.55 -4.19
N GLN A 11 -14.58 -4.21 -4.58
CA GLN A 11 -15.66 -3.88 -3.65
C GLN A 11 -16.00 -5.07 -2.74
N LEU A 12 -16.18 -6.27 -3.32
CA LEU A 12 -16.50 -7.48 -2.56
C LEU A 12 -15.35 -7.91 -1.65
N ILE A 13 -14.10 -7.79 -2.11
CA ILE A 13 -12.91 -8.06 -1.31
C ILE A 13 -12.83 -7.09 -0.12
N GLY A 14 -13.04 -5.80 -0.36
CA GLY A 14 -13.08 -4.79 0.70
C GLY A 14 -14.17 -5.05 1.75
N GLN A 15 -15.32 -5.56 1.32
CA GLN A 15 -16.45 -5.83 2.20
C GLN A 15 -16.36 -7.17 2.94
N TYR A 16 -15.90 -8.23 2.28
CA TYR A 16 -15.97 -9.61 2.79
C TYR A 16 -14.61 -10.28 3.00
N GLY A 17 -13.52 -9.69 2.52
CA GLY A 17 -12.18 -10.26 2.53
C GLY A 17 -11.93 -11.23 1.36
N LEU A 18 -10.66 -11.66 1.22
CA LEU A 18 -10.20 -12.52 0.11
C LEU A 18 -10.81 -13.92 0.12
N ARG A 19 -11.18 -14.42 1.28
CA ARG A 19 -11.70 -15.78 1.42
C ARG A 19 -13.18 -15.87 1.07
N LYS A 20 -13.96 -14.89 1.47
CA LYS A 20 -15.43 -14.98 1.45
C LYS A 20 -16.06 -14.53 0.14
N PHE A 21 -15.45 -13.59 -0.61
CA PHE A 21 -16.03 -13.20 -1.90
C PHE A 21 -16.08 -14.35 -2.89
N THR A 22 -17.08 -14.38 -3.75
CA THR A 22 -17.31 -15.47 -4.70
C THR A 22 -17.51 -14.96 -6.12
N LEU A 23 -17.21 -15.83 -7.11
CA LEU A 23 -17.49 -15.54 -8.53
C LEU A 23 -19.00 -15.42 -8.81
N ASP A 24 -19.84 -16.06 -7.98
CA ASP A 24 -21.30 -15.94 -8.10
C ASP A 24 -21.77 -14.53 -7.76
N GLU A 25 -21.19 -13.92 -6.75
CA GLU A 25 -21.48 -12.54 -6.38
C GLU A 25 -21.08 -11.56 -7.48
N ILE A 26 -19.88 -11.72 -8.05
CA ILE A 26 -19.43 -10.92 -9.19
C ILE A 26 -20.38 -11.10 -10.38
N ALA A 27 -20.75 -12.34 -10.70
CA ALA A 27 -21.67 -12.63 -11.80
C ALA A 27 -23.03 -11.98 -11.61
N ARG A 28 -23.56 -12.02 -10.38
CA ARG A 28 -24.85 -11.42 -10.00
C ARG A 28 -24.81 -9.90 -10.11
N GLU A 29 -23.78 -9.26 -9.56
CA GLU A 29 -23.62 -7.79 -9.60
C GLU A 29 -23.49 -7.26 -11.03
N LEU A 30 -22.75 -7.96 -11.88
CA LEU A 30 -22.54 -7.57 -13.27
C LEU A 30 -23.65 -8.05 -14.21
N LYS A 31 -24.58 -8.89 -13.72
CA LYS A 31 -25.62 -9.57 -14.54
C LYS A 31 -25.02 -10.35 -15.71
N ILE A 32 -23.94 -11.08 -15.47
CA ILE A 32 -23.25 -11.93 -16.45
C ILE A 32 -23.19 -13.37 -15.96
N SER A 33 -22.79 -14.30 -16.84
CA SER A 33 -22.55 -15.69 -16.46
C SER A 33 -21.16 -15.89 -15.86
N LYS A 34 -20.98 -16.89 -15.00
CA LYS A 34 -19.63 -17.33 -14.57
C LYS A 34 -18.73 -17.67 -15.77
N LYS A 35 -19.30 -18.23 -16.83
CA LYS A 35 -18.57 -18.52 -18.08
C LYS A 35 -17.93 -17.26 -18.66
N THR A 36 -18.63 -16.12 -18.56
CA THR A 36 -18.10 -14.82 -18.99
C THR A 36 -16.93 -14.37 -18.13
N ILE A 37 -16.99 -14.62 -16.80
CA ILE A 37 -15.86 -14.33 -15.91
C ILE A 37 -14.63 -15.18 -16.29
N TYR A 38 -14.85 -16.49 -16.51
CA TYR A 38 -13.77 -17.41 -16.90
C TYR A 38 -13.16 -17.11 -18.28
N GLN A 39 -13.81 -16.34 -19.14
CA GLN A 39 -13.20 -15.84 -20.38
C GLN A 39 -12.14 -14.76 -20.14
N HIS A 40 -12.11 -14.15 -18.95
CA HIS A 40 -11.19 -13.07 -18.59
C HIS A 40 -10.20 -13.45 -17.48
N PHE A 41 -10.57 -14.39 -16.62
CA PHE A 41 -9.77 -14.84 -15.49
C PHE A 41 -9.93 -16.36 -15.30
N ASP A 42 -8.82 -17.09 -15.30
CA ASP A 42 -8.81 -18.54 -15.22
C ASP A 42 -9.28 -19.10 -13.86
N SER A 43 -9.16 -18.27 -12.81
CA SER A 43 -9.53 -18.68 -11.45
C SER A 43 -9.84 -17.48 -10.55
N LYS A 44 -10.34 -17.75 -9.33
CA LYS A 44 -10.50 -16.75 -8.27
C LYS A 44 -9.14 -16.15 -7.88
N GLU A 45 -8.11 -16.97 -7.81
CA GLU A 45 -6.73 -16.57 -7.50
C GLU A 45 -6.19 -15.60 -8.55
N ALA A 46 -6.54 -15.79 -9.84
CA ALA A 46 -6.16 -14.88 -10.91
C ALA A 46 -6.81 -13.48 -10.73
N ILE A 47 -8.06 -13.43 -10.23
CA ILE A 47 -8.72 -12.16 -9.89
C ILE A 47 -8.03 -11.50 -8.69
N VAL A 48 -7.73 -12.25 -7.63
CA VAL A 48 -7.00 -11.74 -6.46
C VAL A 48 -5.65 -11.17 -6.88
N ARG A 49 -4.88 -11.90 -7.68
CA ARG A 49 -3.60 -11.42 -8.21
C ARG A 49 -3.76 -10.12 -8.99
N ALA A 50 -4.69 -10.06 -9.93
CA ALA A 50 -4.93 -8.87 -10.75
C ALA A 50 -5.41 -7.68 -9.91
N TYR A 51 -6.20 -7.90 -8.84
CA TYR A 51 -6.59 -6.85 -7.89
C TYR A 51 -5.37 -6.24 -7.22
N PHE A 52 -4.48 -7.06 -6.65
CA PHE A 52 -3.25 -6.57 -6.01
C PHE A 52 -2.31 -5.91 -7.00
N GLU A 53 -2.07 -6.51 -8.17
CA GLU A 53 -1.24 -5.92 -9.23
C GLU A 53 -1.74 -4.52 -9.61
N THR A 54 -3.04 -4.36 -9.82
CA THR A 54 -3.65 -3.07 -10.16
C THR A 54 -3.46 -2.04 -9.04
N ALA A 55 -3.78 -2.42 -7.80
CA ALA A 55 -3.64 -1.54 -6.64
C ALA A 55 -2.18 -1.09 -6.42
N LEU A 56 -1.23 -2.02 -6.50
CA LEU A 56 0.18 -1.72 -6.27
C LEU A 56 0.81 -0.89 -7.40
N ILE A 57 0.36 -1.09 -8.65
CA ILE A 57 0.76 -0.23 -9.78
C ILE A 57 0.23 1.20 -9.58
N MET A 58 -1.02 1.34 -9.16
CA MET A 58 -1.61 2.65 -8.87
C MET A 58 -0.91 3.34 -7.70
N ASP A 59 -0.58 2.60 -6.64
CA ASP A 59 0.19 3.09 -5.50
C ASP A 59 1.55 3.65 -5.93
N GLN A 60 2.34 2.89 -6.68
CA GLN A 60 3.64 3.34 -7.18
C GLN A 60 3.53 4.53 -8.15
N LYS A 61 2.49 4.56 -8.97
CA LYS A 61 2.23 5.68 -9.88
C LYS A 61 1.90 6.94 -9.10
N SER A 62 1.00 6.86 -8.12
CA SER A 62 0.64 7.95 -7.22
C SER A 62 1.88 8.53 -6.52
N VAL A 63 2.73 7.67 -5.94
CA VAL A 63 4.00 8.11 -5.32
C VAL A 63 4.85 8.92 -6.30
N ARG A 64 5.07 8.43 -7.53
CA ARG A 64 5.91 9.13 -8.52
C ARG A 64 5.34 10.47 -8.95
N GLU A 65 4.02 10.54 -9.15
CA GLU A 65 3.32 11.76 -9.57
C GLU A 65 3.37 12.84 -8.49
N HIS A 66 3.08 12.47 -7.23
CA HIS A 66 3.13 13.41 -6.11
C HIS A 66 4.56 13.85 -5.77
N LEU A 67 5.55 12.95 -5.87
CA LEU A 67 6.95 13.34 -5.71
C LEU A 67 7.39 14.38 -6.74
N GLY A 68 6.94 14.25 -7.99
CA GLY A 68 7.23 15.22 -9.04
C GLY A 68 6.62 16.61 -8.79
N ALA A 69 5.51 16.67 -8.04
CA ALA A 69 4.82 17.91 -7.66
C ALA A 69 5.31 18.49 -6.33
N SER A 70 5.95 17.70 -5.46
CA SER A 70 6.37 18.09 -4.10
C SER A 70 7.54 19.07 -4.12
N ARG A 71 7.43 20.13 -3.32
CA ARG A 71 8.44 21.22 -3.24
C ARG A 71 9.29 21.13 -1.98
N THR A 72 8.73 20.65 -0.89
CA THR A 72 9.39 20.54 0.41
C THR A 72 9.76 19.10 0.72
N LEU A 73 10.72 18.92 1.63
CA LEU A 73 11.10 17.59 2.13
C LEU A 73 9.90 16.88 2.79
N ALA A 74 9.13 17.61 3.59
CA ALA A 74 7.95 17.08 4.27
C ALA A 74 6.89 16.58 3.28
N GLU A 75 6.61 17.35 2.22
CA GLU A 75 5.71 16.92 1.13
C GLU A 75 6.22 15.67 0.42
N LYS A 76 7.53 15.57 0.16
CA LYS A 76 8.13 14.38 -0.47
C LYS A 76 7.98 13.13 0.41
N VAL A 77 8.24 13.25 1.72
CA VAL A 77 8.08 12.16 2.67
C VAL A 77 6.61 11.74 2.74
N HIS A 78 5.70 12.68 2.90
CA HIS A 78 4.27 12.42 2.92
C HIS A 78 3.80 11.73 1.63
N ALA A 79 4.14 12.27 0.46
CA ALA A 79 3.79 11.71 -0.85
C ALA A 79 4.32 10.29 -1.07
N THR A 80 5.43 9.92 -0.44
CA THR A 80 5.99 8.57 -0.56
C THR A 80 5.22 7.56 0.30
N ILE A 81 4.77 7.97 1.47
CA ILE A 81 4.09 7.08 2.42
C ILE A 81 2.61 7.00 2.07
N PHE A 82 1.97 8.16 1.86
CA PHE A 82 0.56 8.26 1.50
C PHE A 82 0.38 8.28 -0.01
N SER A 83 -0.19 7.21 -0.53
CA SER A 83 -0.64 7.15 -1.91
C SER A 83 -2.16 7.35 -1.94
N GLU A 84 -2.58 8.45 -2.56
CA GLU A 84 -3.99 8.73 -2.79
C GLU A 84 -4.41 8.10 -4.13
N HIS A 85 -5.19 7.04 -4.08
CA HIS A 85 -5.81 6.42 -5.26
C HIS A 85 -7.05 5.62 -4.87
N ASP A 86 -7.93 5.38 -5.85
CA ASP A 86 -9.23 4.74 -5.64
C ASP A 86 -9.16 3.24 -5.26
N PHE A 87 -7.98 2.62 -5.36
CA PHE A 87 -7.74 1.18 -5.15
C PHE A 87 -6.91 0.88 -3.91
N CYS A 88 -7.23 1.51 -2.77
CA CYS A 88 -6.55 1.20 -1.50
C CYS A 88 -6.87 -0.22 -1.03
N ILE A 89 -5.82 -0.98 -0.69
CA ILE A 89 -5.96 -2.32 -0.11
C ILE A 89 -6.12 -2.19 1.41
N PRO A 90 -7.25 -2.63 1.99
CA PRO A 90 -7.42 -2.62 3.44
C PRO A 90 -6.35 -3.47 4.14
N VAL A 91 -5.90 -3.05 5.33
CA VAL A 91 -4.89 -3.77 6.13
C VAL A 91 -5.31 -5.21 6.40
N SER A 92 -6.58 -5.46 6.73
CA SER A 92 -7.13 -6.80 6.92
C SER A 92 -6.97 -7.69 5.68
N VAL A 93 -7.11 -7.11 4.48
CA VAL A 93 -6.94 -7.82 3.20
C VAL A 93 -5.46 -8.13 2.94
N ILE A 94 -4.55 -7.23 3.32
CA ILE A 94 -3.09 -7.48 3.27
C ILE A 94 -2.73 -8.65 4.19
N GLN A 95 -3.28 -8.71 5.40
CA GLN A 95 -3.09 -9.81 6.35
C GLN A 95 -3.62 -11.14 5.81
N GLU A 96 -4.82 -11.14 5.21
CA GLU A 96 -5.34 -12.35 4.54
C GLU A 96 -4.44 -12.79 3.38
N ALA A 97 -3.88 -11.86 2.60
CA ALA A 97 -2.95 -12.18 1.53
C ALA A 97 -1.67 -12.85 2.05
N LYS A 98 -1.13 -12.35 3.16
CA LYS A 98 0.04 -12.95 3.82
C LYS A 98 -0.19 -14.40 4.21
N LEU A 99 -1.40 -14.74 4.68
CA LEU A 99 -1.74 -16.08 5.16
C LEU A 99 -2.14 -17.05 4.04
N PHE A 100 -2.86 -16.57 3.03
CA PHE A 100 -3.53 -17.43 2.04
C PHE A 100 -3.02 -17.28 0.61
N TYR A 101 -2.31 -16.18 0.30
CA TYR A 101 -1.80 -15.85 -1.03
C TYR A 101 -0.34 -15.36 -0.96
N PRO A 102 0.61 -16.18 -0.49
CA PRO A 102 1.99 -15.75 -0.22
C PRO A 102 2.72 -15.18 -1.44
N ASP A 103 2.38 -15.64 -2.64
CA ASP A 103 2.98 -15.09 -3.88
C ASP A 103 2.44 -13.70 -4.20
N VAL A 104 1.17 -13.42 -3.91
CA VAL A 104 0.59 -12.07 -4.01
C VAL A 104 1.19 -11.16 -2.95
N TYR A 105 1.37 -11.67 -1.73
CA TYR A 105 1.98 -10.90 -0.63
C TYR A 105 3.42 -10.47 -0.92
N LYS A 106 4.20 -11.25 -1.69
CA LYS A 106 5.54 -10.84 -2.15
C LYS A 106 5.52 -9.53 -2.98
N GLU A 107 4.46 -9.29 -3.74
CA GLU A 107 4.33 -8.04 -4.49
C GLU A 107 4.05 -6.85 -3.54
N VAL A 108 3.29 -7.07 -2.47
CA VAL A 108 3.09 -6.06 -1.39
C VAL A 108 4.44 -5.71 -0.74
N GLU A 109 5.26 -6.71 -0.42
CA GLU A 109 6.61 -6.51 0.13
C GLU A 109 7.52 -5.73 -0.84
N ARG A 110 7.45 -6.00 -2.15
CA ARG A 110 8.19 -5.23 -3.15
C ARG A 110 7.74 -3.77 -3.22
N CYS A 111 6.43 -3.50 -3.11
CA CYS A 111 5.92 -2.14 -3.06
C CYS A 111 6.37 -1.41 -1.79
N LYS A 112 6.34 -2.09 -0.64
CA LYS A 112 6.89 -1.58 0.62
C LYS A 112 8.37 -1.22 0.46
N GLN A 113 9.19 -2.11 -0.11
CA GLN A 113 10.60 -1.85 -0.34
C GLN A 113 10.84 -0.67 -1.27
N PHE A 114 10.06 -0.53 -2.34
CA PHE A 114 10.11 0.64 -3.22
C PHE A 114 9.90 1.96 -2.47
N LYS A 115 8.93 2.01 -1.54
CA LYS A 115 8.68 3.20 -0.71
C LYS A 115 9.85 3.48 0.24
N ILE A 116 10.40 2.45 0.88
CA ILE A 116 11.57 2.56 1.77
C ILE A 116 12.79 3.10 1.02
N ASP A 117 13.10 2.55 -0.17
CA ASP A 117 14.21 2.99 -1.00
C ASP A 117 14.03 4.44 -1.47
N THR A 118 12.80 4.82 -1.79
CA THR A 118 12.42 6.19 -2.17
C THR A 118 12.64 7.16 -1.01
N LEU A 119 12.19 6.80 0.20
CA LEU A 119 12.43 7.60 1.41
C LEU A 119 13.93 7.75 1.71
N ALA A 120 14.70 6.67 1.59
CA ALA A 120 16.15 6.71 1.79
C ALA A 120 16.84 7.67 0.80
N SER A 121 16.39 7.72 -0.46
CA SER A 121 16.89 8.67 -1.45
C SER A 121 16.56 10.12 -1.09
N ILE A 122 15.30 10.38 -0.70
CA ILE A 122 14.84 11.71 -0.27
C ILE A 122 15.67 12.22 0.93
N ILE A 123 15.90 11.36 1.92
CA ILE A 123 16.68 11.70 3.12
C ILE A 123 18.14 11.98 2.75
N LYS A 124 18.74 11.17 1.87
CA LYS A 124 20.11 11.38 1.37
C LYS A 124 20.24 12.73 0.66
N GLU A 125 19.27 13.10 -0.16
CA GLU A 125 19.21 14.42 -0.80
C GLU A 125 19.07 15.55 0.25
N GLY A 126 18.22 15.35 1.27
CA GLY A 126 18.03 16.29 2.37
C GLY A 126 19.30 16.52 3.20
N ILE A 127 20.09 15.48 3.47
CA ILE A 127 21.39 15.58 4.12
C ILE A 127 22.37 16.36 3.23
N ALA A 128 22.44 16.05 1.95
CA ALA A 128 23.34 16.71 1.00
C ALA A 128 23.00 18.19 0.82
N SER A 129 21.73 18.59 0.90
CA SER A 129 21.27 19.99 0.83
C SER A 129 21.34 20.74 2.17
N GLY A 130 21.65 20.06 3.28
CA GLY A 130 21.66 20.64 4.63
C GLY A 130 20.28 20.81 5.25
N SER A 131 19.23 20.31 4.63
CA SER A 131 17.85 20.36 5.16
C SER A 131 17.62 19.33 6.27
N ILE A 132 18.43 18.27 6.31
CA ILE A 132 18.43 17.22 7.33
C ILE A 132 19.78 17.22 8.07
N GLN A 133 19.75 16.92 9.36
CA GLN A 133 20.93 16.81 10.19
C GLN A 133 21.91 15.76 9.65
N ALA A 134 23.16 16.14 9.43
CA ALA A 134 24.20 15.27 8.89
C ALA A 134 24.60 14.11 9.83
N SER A 135 24.22 14.18 11.12
CA SER A 135 24.49 13.15 12.13
C SER A 135 23.59 11.93 12.02
N ILE A 136 22.56 11.95 11.16
CA ILE A 136 21.60 10.85 11.03
C ILE A 136 22.23 9.68 10.27
N HIS A 137 22.20 8.52 10.91
CA HIS A 137 22.69 7.29 10.29
C HIS A 137 21.61 6.70 9.36
N LEU A 138 21.80 6.84 8.04
CA LEU A 138 20.81 6.49 7.03
C LEU A 138 20.32 5.04 7.13
N SER A 139 21.23 4.08 7.38
CA SER A 139 20.83 2.67 7.52
C SER A 139 20.00 2.40 8.77
N LEU A 140 20.22 3.14 9.87
CA LEU A 140 19.36 3.03 11.05
C LEU A 140 17.96 3.58 10.77
N LEU A 141 17.88 4.73 10.09
CA LEU A 141 16.61 5.33 9.73
C LEU A 141 15.83 4.44 8.75
N SER A 142 16.48 3.85 7.75
CA SER A 142 15.84 2.88 6.84
C SER A 142 15.30 1.66 7.60
N ALA A 143 16.06 1.10 8.54
CA ALA A 143 15.61 -0.02 9.37
C ALA A 143 14.42 0.36 10.28
N LEU A 144 14.38 1.59 10.80
CA LEU A 144 13.24 2.09 11.57
C LEU A 144 12.00 2.23 10.66
N CYS A 145 12.14 2.80 9.46
CA CYS A 145 11.04 2.91 8.49
C CYS A 145 10.47 1.53 8.13
N GLU A 146 11.33 0.51 7.94
CA GLU A 146 10.90 -0.86 7.68
C GLU A 146 10.07 -1.42 8.84
N LYS A 147 10.56 -1.29 10.07
CA LYS A 147 9.84 -1.79 11.27
C LYS A 147 8.53 -1.08 11.51
N ILE A 148 8.46 0.21 11.22
CA ILE A 148 7.21 0.96 11.35
C ILE A 148 6.24 0.60 10.25
N ALA A 149 6.69 0.36 9.02
CA ALA A 149 5.83 -0.16 7.97
C ALA A 149 5.17 -1.49 8.37
N ASP A 150 5.88 -2.37 9.10
CA ASP A 150 5.30 -3.59 9.67
C ASP A 150 4.23 -3.29 10.72
N ILE A 151 4.49 -2.33 11.63
CA ILE A 151 3.57 -1.95 12.71
C ILE A 151 2.28 -1.31 12.16
N VAL A 152 2.39 -0.35 11.24
CA VAL A 152 1.21 0.36 10.69
C VAL A 152 0.37 -0.51 9.74
N THR A 153 0.87 -1.68 9.38
CA THR A 153 0.13 -2.71 8.64
C THR A 153 -0.26 -3.90 9.50
N ASP A 154 0.00 -3.87 10.80
CA ASP A 154 -0.45 -4.88 11.76
C ASP A 154 -1.87 -4.57 12.24
N TYR A 155 -2.81 -5.45 11.87
CA TYR A 155 -4.22 -5.25 12.16
C TYR A 155 -4.53 -5.29 13.66
N ASP A 156 -3.88 -6.19 14.41
CA ASP A 156 -4.11 -6.35 15.84
C ASP A 156 -3.56 -5.12 16.60
N PHE A 157 -2.39 -4.63 16.22
CA PHE A 157 -1.83 -3.38 16.77
C PHE A 157 -2.77 -2.18 16.55
N LEU A 158 -3.31 -2.03 15.34
CA LEU A 158 -4.19 -0.92 15.00
C LEU A 158 -5.49 -0.96 15.82
N ILE A 159 -6.08 -2.15 16.01
CA ILE A 159 -7.28 -2.34 16.84
C ILE A 159 -7.00 -2.01 18.31
N ASP A 160 -5.94 -2.57 18.88
CA ASP A 160 -5.59 -2.39 20.29
C ASP A 160 -5.24 -0.92 20.59
N SER A 161 -4.57 -0.26 19.67
CA SER A 161 -4.20 1.16 19.77
C SER A 161 -5.35 2.11 19.43
N LYS A 162 -6.46 1.61 18.89
CA LYS A 162 -7.60 2.40 18.36
C LYS A 162 -7.19 3.42 17.31
N LEU A 163 -6.21 3.07 16.49
CA LEU A 163 -5.71 3.88 15.38
C LEU A 163 -6.14 3.29 14.05
N THR A 164 -6.42 4.15 13.11
CA THR A 164 -6.41 3.77 11.69
C THR A 164 -4.95 3.70 11.19
N ALA A 165 -4.70 2.97 10.12
CA ALA A 165 -3.37 2.95 9.50
C ALA A 165 -2.92 4.36 9.09
N HIS A 166 -3.85 5.20 8.64
CA HIS A 166 -3.60 6.60 8.28
C HIS A 166 -3.09 7.42 9.48
N GLU A 167 -3.82 7.38 10.61
CA GLU A 167 -3.42 8.10 11.83
C GLU A 167 -2.06 7.63 12.36
N ALA A 168 -1.80 6.31 12.36
CA ALA A 168 -0.53 5.76 12.79
C ALA A 168 0.64 6.22 11.90
N ILE A 169 0.42 6.31 10.58
CA ILE A 169 1.42 6.82 9.63
C ILE A 169 1.63 8.32 9.82
N ASP A 170 0.58 9.12 10.00
CA ASP A 170 0.67 10.57 10.23
C ASP A 170 1.48 10.89 11.48
N GLU A 171 1.20 10.19 12.58
CA GLU A 171 1.97 10.36 13.82
C GLU A 171 3.45 10.00 13.61
N PHE A 172 3.72 8.88 12.94
CA PHE A 172 5.08 8.48 12.65
C PHE A 172 5.81 9.50 11.78
N VAL A 173 5.21 9.97 10.69
CA VAL A 173 5.80 11.01 9.83
C VAL A 173 6.09 12.27 10.64
N SER A 174 5.17 12.67 11.52
CA SER A 174 5.36 13.83 12.40
C SER A 174 6.56 13.64 13.35
N ILE A 175 6.69 12.47 13.97
CA ILE A 175 7.81 12.14 14.87
C ILE A 175 9.15 12.20 14.11
N ILE A 176 9.21 11.53 12.95
CA ILE A 176 10.43 11.52 12.13
C ILE A 176 10.81 12.93 11.70
N LEU A 177 9.89 13.68 11.10
CA LEU A 177 10.20 15.02 10.59
C LEU A 177 10.66 15.96 11.70
N LYS A 178 10.03 15.95 12.89
CA LYS A 178 10.45 16.75 14.03
C LYS A 178 11.82 16.34 14.59
N GLY A 179 12.20 15.06 14.42
CA GLY A 179 13.47 14.54 14.92
C GLY A 179 14.65 14.75 13.98
N ILE A 180 14.42 14.93 12.66
CA ILE A 180 15.48 14.93 11.64
C ILE A 180 15.69 16.29 10.94
N LEU A 181 14.71 17.18 10.98
CA LEU A 181 14.84 18.53 10.38
C LEU A 181 15.73 19.45 11.23
N ASN A 182 16.48 20.30 10.52
CA ASN A 182 17.25 21.39 11.15
C ASN A 182 16.34 22.56 11.46
#